data_d3b7759d289edf669fc0529dc72d67ab
#
_entry.id   d3b7759d289edf669fc0529dc72d67ab
#
_cell.length_a   1.000
_cell.length_b   1.000
_cell.length_c   1.000
_cell.angle_alpha   90.00
_cell.angle_beta   90.00
_cell.angle_gamma   90.00
#
_symmetry.space_group_name_H-M   'P 1'
#
loop_
_entity.id
_entity.type
_entity.pdbx_description
1 polymer ?
#
loop_
_entity_poly.entity_id
_entity_poly.type
_entity_poly.pdbx_seq_one_letter_code
_entity_poly.pdbx_strand_id
1 'polypeptide(L)'
;MSVLDYYRKELSSRGFQSDPAQLRALQALDVCAKEWAVYKEKRGTSFKKLIHHPPIPRGVYLYGGVGRGKSFLMDCFFEVVPLQRKVRLHFHEFMREVHRELHDLQGTANPLDVLGERIAHRYKLICFDEFHVADITDALILHRLLVALHTHEVGFVTTSNFKPDDLYPGGMHRDRMLGAIEFLNQHMQVINVDNGVDYRRLAMGALDLYHVPNGPAADAAMAQAFAKLAEAQDGERVLRIEQRSIVARKRAGGVVWFDFKELCGGPRSQNDYLEIASQFHTVLLSDVPHMPVNRNAEARRFTWLVDVLYDRHIKLILSAEVRPEALYTEGPLSHEFPRTVSRLNEMQTPQFLDLERRKVDTGLT
;
A
#
# COMPACT_ATOMS: atom_id res chain seq x y z
N MET A 1 -8.26 3.20 25.29
CA MET A 1 -6.84 3.19 24.86
C MET A 1 -6.67 4.31 23.86
N SER A 2 -5.69 5.20 24.05
CA SER A 2 -5.41 6.27 23.09
C SER A 2 -4.62 5.76 21.89
N VAL A 3 -4.57 6.54 20.79
CA VAL A 3 -3.74 6.20 19.62
C VAL A 3 -2.26 6.18 20.03
N LEU A 4 -1.86 7.08 20.90
CA LEU A 4 -0.50 7.13 21.46
C LEU A 4 -0.15 5.88 22.31
N ASP A 5 -1.10 5.38 23.11
CA ASP A 5 -0.85 4.18 23.92
C ASP A 5 -0.70 2.94 23.05
N TYR A 6 -1.54 2.82 22.01
CA TYR A 6 -1.45 1.73 21.04
C TYR A 6 -0.12 1.78 20.28
N TYR A 7 0.27 2.96 19.81
CA TYR A 7 1.54 3.18 19.14
C TYR A 7 2.74 2.76 20.01
N ARG A 8 2.78 3.19 21.29
CA ARG A 8 3.88 2.83 22.20
C ARG A 8 3.97 1.33 22.43
N LYS A 9 2.83 0.67 22.57
CA LYS A 9 2.76 -0.79 22.72
C LYS A 9 3.33 -1.50 21.50
N GLU A 10 2.90 -1.11 20.30
CA GLU A 10 3.37 -1.70 19.05
C GLU A 10 4.85 -1.38 18.78
N LEU A 11 5.30 -0.17 19.09
CA LEU A 11 6.69 0.24 18.92
C LEU A 11 7.64 -0.61 19.78
N SER A 12 7.27 -0.81 21.05
CA SER A 12 8.07 -1.63 21.98
C SER A 12 8.14 -3.09 21.54
N SER A 13 7.07 -3.64 20.95
CA SER A 13 7.05 -5.02 20.43
C SER A 13 7.95 -5.20 19.19
N ARG A 14 8.18 -4.12 18.42
CA ARG A 14 9.00 -4.14 17.19
C ARG A 14 10.44 -3.66 17.39
N GLY A 15 10.79 -3.17 18.59
CA GLY A 15 12.14 -2.67 18.90
C GLY A 15 12.51 -1.35 18.24
N PHE A 16 11.52 -0.55 17.81
CA PHE A 16 11.74 0.77 17.19
C PHE A 16 11.68 1.90 18.23
N GLN A 17 12.32 3.02 17.90
CA GLN A 17 12.26 4.24 18.71
C GLN A 17 11.27 5.24 18.12
N SER A 18 10.63 6.04 18.99
CA SER A 18 9.70 7.07 18.55
C SER A 18 10.40 8.25 17.88
N ASP A 19 9.75 8.79 16.86
CA ASP A 19 10.21 9.92 16.07
C ASP A 19 9.36 11.18 16.35
N PRO A 20 9.99 12.36 16.50
CA PRO A 20 9.27 13.61 16.72
C PRO A 20 8.26 13.96 15.63
N ALA A 21 8.53 13.64 14.35
CA ALA A 21 7.59 13.88 13.27
C ALA A 21 6.37 12.94 13.36
N GLN A 22 6.60 11.67 13.67
CA GLN A 22 5.53 10.70 13.94
C GLN A 22 4.70 11.09 15.18
N LEU A 23 5.34 11.59 16.23
CA LEU A 23 4.61 12.03 17.43
C LEU A 23 3.64 13.17 17.16
N ARG A 24 3.98 14.16 16.31
CA ARG A 24 3.05 15.22 15.88
C ARG A 24 1.86 14.64 15.11
N ALA A 25 2.11 13.69 14.22
CA ALA A 25 1.05 13.03 13.48
C ALA A 25 0.12 12.22 14.40
N LEU A 26 0.70 11.50 15.36
CA LEU A 26 -0.05 10.74 16.37
C LEU A 26 -0.93 11.63 17.25
N GLN A 27 -0.45 12.80 17.63
CA GLN A 27 -1.26 13.76 18.39
C GLN A 27 -2.51 14.19 17.60
N ALA A 28 -2.35 14.47 16.32
CA ALA A 28 -3.49 14.83 15.47
C ALA A 28 -4.45 13.65 15.25
N LEU A 29 -3.93 12.45 15.03
CA LEU A 29 -4.74 11.23 14.93
C LEU A 29 -5.48 10.93 16.23
N ASP A 30 -4.85 11.15 17.38
CA ASP A 30 -5.48 10.93 18.69
C ASP A 30 -6.61 11.94 18.94
N VAL A 31 -6.43 13.21 18.55
CA VAL A 31 -7.49 14.22 18.57
C VAL A 31 -8.64 13.80 17.66
N CYS A 32 -8.36 13.43 16.43
CA CYS A 32 -9.38 12.97 15.48
C CYS A 32 -10.15 11.74 16.01
N ALA A 33 -9.46 10.77 16.61
CA ALA A 33 -10.11 9.58 17.20
C ALA A 33 -11.03 9.95 18.38
N LYS A 34 -10.64 10.91 19.22
CA LYS A 34 -11.46 11.44 20.33
C LYS A 34 -12.68 12.18 19.79
N GLU A 35 -12.54 13.00 18.77
CA GLU A 35 -13.66 13.69 18.13
C GLU A 35 -14.66 12.70 17.53
N TRP A 36 -14.19 11.62 16.92
CA TRP A 36 -15.05 10.53 16.44
C TRP A 36 -15.76 9.80 17.59
N ALA A 37 -15.13 9.66 18.75
CA ALA A 37 -15.79 9.11 19.94
C ALA A 37 -16.93 10.00 20.41
N VAL A 38 -16.71 11.32 20.48
CA VAL A 38 -17.74 12.32 20.82
C VAL A 38 -18.87 12.33 19.78
N TYR A 39 -18.51 12.29 18.48
CA TYR A 39 -19.50 12.20 17.40
C TYR A 39 -20.40 10.97 17.55
N LYS A 40 -19.81 9.81 17.80
CA LYS A 40 -20.54 8.56 18.04
C LYS A 40 -21.47 8.65 19.25
N GLU A 41 -21.01 9.23 20.35
CA GLU A 41 -21.80 9.40 21.58
C GLU A 41 -23.02 10.28 21.36
N LYS A 42 -22.83 11.41 20.66
CA LYS A 42 -23.92 12.34 20.30
C LYS A 42 -24.97 11.72 19.36
N ARG A 43 -24.61 10.69 18.61
CA ARG A 43 -25.50 9.98 17.65
C ARG A 43 -25.80 8.53 18.04
N GLY A 44 -25.52 8.12 19.27
CA GLY A 44 -25.58 6.74 19.72
C GLY A 44 -26.97 6.08 19.71
N THR A 45 -28.07 6.86 19.71
CA THR A 45 -29.46 6.33 19.67
C THR A 45 -30.23 6.95 18.52
N SER A 46 -31.28 6.25 18.04
CA SER A 46 -32.15 6.75 16.94
C SER A 46 -32.76 8.12 17.27
N PHE A 47 -33.13 8.35 18.51
CA PHE A 47 -33.68 9.63 18.98
C PHE A 47 -32.62 10.76 18.97
N LYS A 48 -31.38 10.46 19.42
CA LYS A 48 -30.27 11.43 19.36
C LYS A 48 -29.88 11.78 17.91
N LYS A 49 -30.01 10.85 16.98
CA LYS A 49 -29.75 11.11 15.54
C LYS A 49 -30.72 12.11 14.92
N LEU A 50 -31.95 12.16 15.41
CA LEU A 50 -32.97 13.09 14.93
C LEU A 50 -32.75 14.52 15.43
N ILE A 51 -32.19 14.67 16.63
CA ILE A 51 -32.07 16.00 17.31
C ILE A 51 -30.67 16.60 17.14
N HIS A 52 -29.62 15.75 17.06
CA HIS A 52 -28.23 16.23 17.02
C HIS A 52 -27.57 15.87 15.67
N HIS A 53 -27.17 16.92 14.94
CA HIS A 53 -26.38 16.85 13.73
C HIS A 53 -24.99 17.49 13.98
N PRO A 54 -24.12 16.87 14.79
CA PRO A 54 -22.79 17.40 14.99
C PRO A 54 -22.01 17.31 13.64
N PRO A 55 -21.16 18.30 13.34
CA PRO A 55 -20.28 18.22 12.18
C PRO A 55 -19.38 16.99 12.32
N ILE A 56 -19.04 16.39 11.20
CA ILE A 56 -18.04 15.30 11.18
C ILE A 56 -16.68 15.86 11.60
N PRO A 57 -15.85 15.07 12.29
CA PRO A 57 -14.52 15.48 12.67
C PRO A 57 -13.66 15.85 11.46
N ARG A 58 -12.78 16.81 11.64
CA ARG A 58 -11.79 17.17 10.62
C ARG A 58 -10.89 15.97 10.37
N GLY A 59 -10.66 15.64 9.09
CA GLY A 59 -9.78 14.54 8.70
C GLY A 59 -8.30 14.82 8.95
N VAL A 60 -7.47 13.79 8.80
CA VAL A 60 -6.00 13.92 8.87
C VAL A 60 -5.40 13.41 7.56
N TYR A 61 -4.55 14.23 6.96
CA TYR A 61 -3.80 13.93 5.75
C TYR A 61 -2.31 13.81 6.09
N LEU A 62 -1.80 12.58 6.16
CA LEU A 62 -0.41 12.31 6.45
C LEU A 62 0.39 12.23 5.14
N TYR A 63 1.40 13.07 4.98
CA TYR A 63 2.26 12.99 3.81
C TYR A 63 3.74 12.96 4.16
N GLY A 64 4.56 12.47 3.22
CA GLY A 64 6.01 12.37 3.37
C GLY A 64 6.57 11.25 2.50
N GLY A 65 7.87 11.14 2.40
CA GLY A 65 8.56 10.13 1.62
C GLY A 65 8.15 8.69 1.96
N VAL A 66 8.58 7.78 1.13
CA VAL A 66 8.38 6.34 1.34
C VAL A 66 9.16 5.90 2.59
N GLY A 67 8.65 4.94 3.38
CA GLY A 67 9.35 4.41 4.54
C GLY A 67 9.31 5.29 5.80
N ARG A 68 8.43 6.29 5.85
CA ARG A 68 8.30 7.20 7.00
C ARG A 68 7.31 6.70 8.07
N GLY A 69 6.80 5.47 7.91
CA GLY A 69 5.87 4.88 8.87
C GLY A 69 4.43 5.38 8.78
N LYS A 70 4.02 6.02 7.67
CA LYS A 70 2.65 6.54 7.48
C LYS A 70 1.58 5.47 7.66
N SER A 71 1.79 4.31 7.04
CA SER A 71 0.85 3.18 7.12
C SER A 71 0.75 2.63 8.54
N PHE A 72 1.86 2.62 9.28
CA PHE A 72 1.88 2.22 10.68
C PHE A 72 1.10 3.21 11.58
N LEU A 73 1.24 4.52 11.33
CA LEU A 73 0.44 5.53 12.03
C LEU A 73 -1.05 5.38 11.73
N MET A 74 -1.39 5.07 10.47
CA MET A 74 -2.76 4.78 10.06
C MET A 74 -3.31 3.53 10.77
N ASP A 75 -2.51 2.45 10.90
CA ASP A 75 -2.88 1.25 11.68
C ASP A 75 -3.26 1.61 13.11
N CYS A 76 -2.38 2.36 13.79
CA CYS A 76 -2.62 2.78 15.17
C CYS A 76 -3.93 3.57 15.31
N PHE A 77 -4.25 4.44 14.35
CA PHE A 77 -5.51 5.17 14.34
C PHE A 77 -6.69 4.27 14.06
N PHE A 78 -6.61 3.46 13.00
CA PHE A 78 -7.70 2.59 12.56
C PHE A 78 -8.13 1.61 13.63
N GLU A 79 -7.19 1.04 14.38
CA GLU A 79 -7.49 0.12 15.47
C GLU A 79 -8.21 0.80 16.64
N VAL A 80 -7.83 2.04 16.97
CA VAL A 80 -8.33 2.74 18.16
C VAL A 80 -9.64 3.49 17.92
N VAL A 81 -9.86 4.04 16.71
CA VAL A 81 -11.06 4.82 16.42
C VAL A 81 -12.33 3.99 16.65
N PRO A 82 -13.27 4.44 17.52
CA PRO A 82 -14.34 3.61 18.05
C PRO A 82 -15.57 3.53 17.12
N LEU A 83 -15.35 3.44 15.82
CA LEU A 83 -16.39 3.31 14.79
C LEU A 83 -16.50 1.88 14.29
N GLN A 84 -17.72 1.38 14.12
CA GLN A 84 -17.98 0.09 13.47
C GLN A 84 -18.01 0.20 11.94
N ARG A 85 -18.54 1.33 11.42
CA ARG A 85 -18.70 1.62 10.00
C ARG A 85 -17.47 2.38 9.50
N LYS A 86 -16.31 1.75 9.60
CA LYS A 86 -15.03 2.24 9.09
C LYS A 86 -14.45 1.24 8.11
N VAL A 87 -13.71 1.73 7.12
CA VAL A 87 -13.01 0.91 6.14
C VAL A 87 -11.62 1.50 5.89
N ARG A 88 -10.65 0.64 5.61
CA ARG A 88 -9.33 1.01 5.15
C ARG A 88 -9.03 0.28 3.85
N LEU A 89 -8.58 1.00 2.85
CA LEU A 89 -8.30 0.48 1.52
C LEU A 89 -7.32 1.41 0.77
N HIS A 90 -6.68 0.87 -0.24
CA HIS A 90 -5.85 1.69 -1.12
C HIS A 90 -6.72 2.58 -2.01
N PHE A 91 -6.27 3.81 -2.20
CA PHE A 91 -7.04 4.80 -2.98
C PHE A 91 -7.36 4.33 -4.40
N HIS A 92 -6.43 3.67 -5.08
CA HIS A 92 -6.67 3.15 -6.43
C HIS A 92 -7.71 2.02 -6.48
N GLU A 93 -7.80 1.17 -5.43
CA GLU A 93 -8.82 0.13 -5.31
C GLU A 93 -10.22 0.77 -5.15
N PHE A 94 -10.28 1.82 -4.32
CA PHE A 94 -11.50 2.60 -4.15
C PHE A 94 -11.96 3.25 -5.45
N MET A 95 -11.07 3.91 -6.20
CA MET A 95 -11.43 4.56 -7.46
C MET A 95 -11.88 3.55 -8.52
N ARG A 96 -11.29 2.35 -8.56
CA ARG A 96 -11.76 1.26 -9.43
C ARG A 96 -13.20 0.85 -9.13
N GLU A 97 -13.55 0.77 -7.84
CA GLU A 97 -14.91 0.48 -7.41
C GLU A 97 -15.88 1.61 -7.77
N VAL A 98 -15.45 2.87 -7.53
CA VAL A 98 -16.20 4.07 -7.92
C VAL A 98 -16.53 4.07 -9.40
N HIS A 99 -15.57 3.80 -10.28
CA HIS A 99 -15.80 3.74 -11.72
C HIS A 99 -16.79 2.63 -12.10
N ARG A 100 -16.71 1.47 -11.45
CA ARG A 100 -17.65 0.37 -11.67
C ARG A 100 -19.08 0.76 -11.25
N GLU A 101 -19.25 1.30 -10.04
CA GLU A 101 -20.57 1.73 -9.55
C GLU A 101 -21.14 2.91 -10.38
N LEU A 102 -20.29 3.82 -10.88
CA LEU A 102 -20.73 4.90 -11.78
C LEU A 102 -21.20 4.36 -13.14
N HIS A 103 -20.57 3.29 -13.64
CA HIS A 103 -21.06 2.63 -14.85
C HIS A 103 -22.47 2.07 -14.67
N ASP A 104 -22.76 1.47 -13.50
CA ASP A 104 -24.08 0.94 -13.18
C ASP A 104 -25.14 2.04 -12.95
N LEU A 105 -24.69 3.28 -12.68
CA LEU A 105 -25.53 4.46 -12.49
C LEU A 105 -25.71 5.30 -13.76
N GLN A 106 -25.34 4.79 -14.92
CA GLN A 106 -25.55 5.50 -16.20
C GLN A 106 -27.06 5.82 -16.40
N GLY A 107 -27.32 7.07 -16.80
CA GLY A 107 -28.70 7.57 -16.95
C GLY A 107 -29.34 8.10 -15.67
N THR A 108 -28.68 8.00 -14.51
CA THR A 108 -29.16 8.58 -13.25
C THR A 108 -28.78 10.06 -13.15
N ALA A 109 -29.67 10.90 -12.67
CA ALA A 109 -29.35 12.28 -12.34
C ALA A 109 -28.39 12.34 -11.15
N ASN A 110 -27.29 13.11 -11.24
CA ASN A 110 -26.27 13.26 -10.20
C ASN A 110 -25.69 11.92 -9.67
N PRO A 111 -25.11 11.08 -10.53
CA PRO A 111 -24.70 9.73 -10.13
C PRO A 111 -23.63 9.73 -9.00
N LEU A 112 -22.80 10.75 -8.88
CA LEU A 112 -21.81 10.88 -7.80
C LEU A 112 -22.45 11.15 -6.43
N ASP A 113 -23.56 11.87 -6.38
CA ASP A 113 -24.30 12.09 -5.13
C ASP A 113 -24.99 10.81 -4.67
N VAL A 114 -25.68 10.10 -5.58
CA VAL A 114 -26.25 8.78 -5.31
C VAL A 114 -25.19 7.78 -4.84
N LEU A 115 -24.02 7.80 -5.45
CA LEU A 115 -22.90 6.96 -5.03
C LEU A 115 -22.41 7.34 -3.64
N GLY A 116 -22.27 8.66 -3.37
CA GLY A 116 -21.93 9.20 -2.05
C GLY A 116 -22.86 8.72 -0.96
N GLU A 117 -24.16 8.77 -1.19
CA GLU A 117 -25.19 8.24 -0.29
C GLU A 117 -25.04 6.74 -0.04
N ARG A 118 -24.86 5.94 -1.10
CA ARG A 118 -24.63 4.47 -1.00
C ARG A 118 -23.41 4.15 -0.15
N ILE A 119 -22.29 4.83 -0.38
CA ILE A 119 -21.05 4.64 0.39
C ILE A 119 -21.30 5.07 1.84
N ALA A 120 -21.99 6.20 2.09
CA ALA A 120 -22.30 6.70 3.41
C ALA A 120 -23.23 5.77 4.21
N HIS A 121 -24.03 4.95 3.56
CA HIS A 121 -24.78 3.86 4.21
C HIS A 121 -23.86 2.74 4.72
N ARG A 122 -22.76 2.47 4.04
CA ARG A 122 -21.76 1.43 4.43
C ARG A 122 -20.77 1.95 5.45
N TYR A 123 -20.22 3.14 5.23
CA TYR A 123 -19.09 3.69 5.98
C TYR A 123 -19.35 5.10 6.49
N LYS A 124 -18.81 5.40 7.66
CA LYS A 124 -18.75 6.76 8.23
C LYS A 124 -17.33 7.33 8.24
N LEU A 125 -16.34 6.45 8.15
CA LEU A 125 -14.95 6.83 8.05
C LEU A 125 -14.26 5.95 7.00
N ILE A 126 -13.57 6.59 6.07
CA ILE A 126 -12.73 5.94 5.09
C ILE A 126 -11.26 6.33 5.34
N CYS A 127 -10.43 5.33 5.54
CA CYS A 127 -8.98 5.49 5.64
C CYS A 127 -8.35 5.09 4.30
N PHE A 128 -7.76 6.05 3.61
CA PHE A 128 -7.10 5.79 2.33
C PHE A 128 -5.60 5.62 2.50
N ASP A 129 -5.09 4.47 2.12
CA ASP A 129 -3.66 4.30 1.92
C ASP A 129 -3.24 4.73 0.51
N GLU A 130 -2.04 5.31 0.43
CA GLU A 130 -1.41 5.72 -0.83
C GLU A 130 -2.31 6.61 -1.70
N PHE A 131 -2.88 7.65 -1.11
CA PHE A 131 -3.70 8.62 -1.82
C PHE A 131 -2.87 9.32 -2.91
N HIS A 132 -3.09 8.90 -4.14
CA HIS A 132 -2.37 9.37 -5.31
C HIS A 132 -3.28 9.33 -6.54
N VAL A 133 -3.31 10.43 -7.28
CA VAL A 133 -4.07 10.54 -8.53
C VAL A 133 -3.09 10.44 -9.68
N ALA A 134 -3.21 9.39 -10.48
CA ALA A 134 -2.38 9.15 -11.65
C ALA A 134 -3.16 9.29 -12.97
N ASP A 135 -4.47 9.10 -12.93
CA ASP A 135 -5.34 9.07 -14.11
C ASP A 135 -6.20 10.35 -14.20
N ILE A 136 -6.41 10.82 -15.44
CA ILE A 136 -7.26 11.98 -15.73
C ILE A 136 -8.72 11.73 -15.35
N THR A 137 -9.22 10.50 -15.53
CA THR A 137 -10.61 10.14 -15.18
C THR A 137 -10.85 10.29 -13.68
N ASP A 138 -9.89 9.90 -12.85
CA ASP A 138 -9.94 10.11 -11.41
C ASP A 138 -9.91 11.60 -11.07
N ALA A 139 -9.00 12.38 -11.68
CA ALA A 139 -8.87 13.80 -11.44
C ALA A 139 -10.16 14.58 -11.76
N LEU A 140 -10.88 14.19 -12.81
CA LEU A 140 -12.12 14.84 -13.23
C LEU A 140 -13.30 14.65 -12.27
N ILE A 141 -13.36 13.54 -11.57
CA ILE A 141 -14.50 13.22 -10.69
C ILE A 141 -14.19 13.42 -9.22
N LEU A 142 -12.91 13.46 -8.83
CA LEU A 142 -12.46 13.40 -7.42
C LEU A 142 -13.06 14.52 -6.57
N HIS A 143 -13.04 15.76 -7.02
CA HIS A 143 -13.61 16.88 -6.27
C HIS A 143 -15.09 16.62 -5.94
N ARG A 144 -15.91 16.32 -6.95
CA ARG A 144 -17.35 16.07 -6.77
C ARG A 144 -17.62 14.85 -5.90
N LEU A 145 -16.79 13.82 -6.02
CA LEU A 145 -16.89 12.61 -5.19
C LEU A 145 -16.59 12.94 -3.71
N LEU A 146 -15.50 13.66 -3.42
CA LEU A 146 -15.16 14.06 -2.05
C LEU A 146 -16.25 14.94 -1.44
N VAL A 147 -16.79 15.91 -2.19
CA VAL A 147 -17.90 16.76 -1.75
C VAL A 147 -19.15 15.92 -1.46
N ALA A 148 -19.54 15.01 -2.36
CA ALA A 148 -20.69 14.13 -2.16
C ALA A 148 -20.55 13.27 -0.89
N LEU A 149 -19.40 12.62 -0.71
CA LEU A 149 -19.12 11.81 0.48
C LEU A 149 -19.17 12.65 1.77
N HIS A 150 -18.58 13.85 1.76
CA HIS A 150 -18.59 14.76 2.91
C HIS A 150 -20.02 15.26 3.24
N THR A 151 -20.80 15.60 2.22
CA THR A 151 -22.21 16.00 2.37
C THR A 151 -23.04 14.91 3.03
N HIS A 152 -22.74 13.64 2.72
CA HIS A 152 -23.38 12.47 3.35
C HIS A 152 -22.68 12.02 4.64
N GLU A 153 -21.90 12.92 5.27
CA GLU A 153 -21.24 12.71 6.56
C GLU A 153 -20.25 11.53 6.58
N VAL A 154 -19.46 11.39 5.54
CA VAL A 154 -18.30 10.49 5.51
C VAL A 154 -17.02 11.29 5.75
N GLY A 155 -16.27 10.92 6.78
CA GLY A 155 -14.96 11.53 7.07
C GLY A 155 -13.82 10.71 6.47
N PHE A 156 -12.64 11.34 6.41
CA PHE A 156 -11.46 10.77 5.78
C PHE A 156 -10.22 10.87 6.67
N VAL A 157 -9.38 9.85 6.62
CA VAL A 157 -7.98 9.92 7.04
C VAL A 157 -7.14 9.32 5.91
N THR A 158 -6.08 9.99 5.50
CA THR A 158 -5.32 9.56 4.32
C THR A 158 -3.83 9.52 4.55
N THR A 159 -3.14 8.60 3.90
CA THR A 159 -1.69 8.62 3.73
C THR A 159 -1.32 8.89 2.28
N SER A 160 -0.29 9.68 2.03
CA SER A 160 0.21 10.01 0.70
C SER A 160 1.73 10.20 0.70
N ASN A 161 2.35 10.08 -0.45
CA ASN A 161 3.74 10.48 -0.64
C ASN A 161 3.85 11.98 -1.02
N PHE A 162 2.73 12.64 -1.32
CA PHE A 162 2.65 14.01 -1.77
C PHE A 162 1.79 14.84 -0.83
N LYS A 163 2.14 16.11 -0.64
CA LYS A 163 1.18 17.05 -0.07
C LYS A 163 0.01 17.28 -1.04
N PRO A 164 -1.16 17.76 -0.58
CA PRO A 164 -2.30 18.01 -1.47
C PRO A 164 -1.95 18.86 -2.69
N ASP A 165 -1.18 19.94 -2.50
CA ASP A 165 -0.80 20.86 -3.59
C ASP A 165 0.05 20.21 -4.68
N ASP A 166 0.76 19.12 -4.38
CA ASP A 166 1.61 18.38 -5.30
C ASP A 166 0.91 17.14 -5.89
N LEU A 167 -0.39 16.98 -5.67
CA LEU A 167 -1.16 15.91 -6.32
C LEU A 167 -1.33 16.21 -7.81
N TYR A 168 -1.19 15.16 -8.65
CA TYR A 168 -1.35 15.21 -10.09
C TYR A 168 -0.49 16.29 -10.76
N PRO A 169 0.84 16.36 -10.51
CA PRO A 169 1.71 17.40 -11.04
C PRO A 169 1.87 17.22 -12.54
N GLY A 170 1.69 18.30 -13.32
CA GLY A 170 1.82 18.26 -14.78
C GLY A 170 0.76 17.45 -15.52
N GLY A 171 -0.25 16.93 -14.82
CA GLY A 171 -1.32 16.15 -15.43
C GLY A 171 -2.22 16.97 -16.35
N MET A 172 -2.76 16.33 -17.38
CA MET A 172 -3.70 16.96 -18.32
C MET A 172 -4.97 17.42 -17.56
N HIS A 173 -5.43 18.65 -17.84
CA HIS A 173 -6.55 19.27 -17.13
C HIS A 173 -6.38 19.34 -15.60
N ARG A 174 -5.17 19.64 -15.13
CA ARG A 174 -4.87 19.79 -13.69
C ARG A 174 -5.76 20.84 -13.01
N ASP A 175 -6.29 21.82 -13.74
CA ASP A 175 -7.28 22.80 -13.27
C ASP A 175 -8.51 22.13 -12.64
N ARG A 176 -8.94 20.98 -13.16
CA ARG A 176 -10.06 20.19 -12.60
C ARG A 176 -9.74 19.57 -11.25
N MET A 177 -8.46 19.33 -10.96
CA MET A 177 -7.99 18.78 -9.67
C MET A 177 -7.94 19.85 -8.56
N LEU A 178 -7.86 21.15 -8.90
CA LEU A 178 -7.71 22.23 -7.93
C LEU A 178 -8.81 22.22 -6.86
N GLY A 179 -10.06 21.97 -7.24
CA GLY A 179 -11.16 21.86 -6.29
C GLY A 179 -10.99 20.71 -5.29
N ALA A 180 -10.43 19.57 -5.72
CA ALA A 180 -10.12 18.47 -4.80
C ALA A 180 -8.95 18.82 -3.86
N ILE A 181 -7.94 19.51 -4.38
CA ILE A 181 -6.80 19.99 -3.57
C ILE A 181 -7.29 20.98 -2.51
N GLU A 182 -8.12 21.94 -2.89
CA GLU A 182 -8.72 22.90 -1.98
C GLU A 182 -9.58 22.21 -0.90
N PHE A 183 -10.42 21.27 -1.31
CA PHE A 183 -11.23 20.46 -0.40
C PHE A 183 -10.36 19.76 0.65
N LEU A 184 -9.28 19.08 0.22
CA LEU A 184 -8.37 18.39 1.13
C LEU A 184 -7.72 19.36 2.12
N ASN A 185 -7.25 20.52 1.67
CA ASN A 185 -6.63 21.52 2.54
C ASN A 185 -7.62 22.13 3.55
N GLN A 186 -8.89 22.31 3.17
CA GLN A 186 -9.93 22.89 4.03
C GLN A 186 -10.44 21.87 5.06
N HIS A 187 -10.71 20.62 4.64
CA HIS A 187 -11.38 19.63 5.46
C HIS A 187 -10.44 18.66 6.18
N MET A 188 -9.13 18.69 5.89
CA MET A 188 -8.16 17.83 6.53
C MET A 188 -7.02 18.61 7.19
N GLN A 189 -6.49 18.09 8.28
CA GLN A 189 -5.24 18.57 8.87
C GLN A 189 -4.07 17.92 8.12
N VAL A 190 -3.35 18.71 7.33
CA VAL A 190 -2.22 18.24 6.51
C VAL A 190 -0.96 18.22 7.35
N ILE A 191 -0.33 17.05 7.49
CA ILE A 191 0.82 16.84 8.37
C ILE A 191 1.94 16.16 7.60
N ASN A 192 3.12 16.77 7.62
CA ASN A 192 4.35 16.16 7.13
C ASN A 192 4.92 15.22 8.19
N VAL A 193 5.10 13.95 7.84
CA VAL A 193 5.73 12.92 8.68
C VAL A 193 7.18 12.62 8.25
N ASP A 194 7.73 13.43 7.36
CA ASP A 194 9.10 13.24 6.89
C ASP A 194 10.11 13.82 7.89
N ASN A 195 11.00 12.96 8.36
CA ASN A 195 12.12 13.31 9.24
C ASN A 195 13.49 13.03 8.60
N GLY A 196 13.51 12.68 7.29
CA GLY A 196 14.72 12.29 6.58
C GLY A 196 15.18 10.84 6.83
N VAL A 197 14.56 10.09 7.74
CA VAL A 197 14.94 8.70 8.07
C VAL A 197 14.01 7.71 7.40
N ASP A 198 14.52 6.83 6.55
CA ASP A 198 13.75 5.70 6.00
C ASP A 198 13.88 4.47 6.92
N TYR A 199 12.85 4.24 7.72
CA TYR A 199 12.81 3.12 8.68
C TYR A 199 12.82 1.74 8.01
N ARG A 200 12.32 1.61 6.79
CA ARG A 200 12.38 0.36 6.03
C ARG A 200 13.81 0.03 5.63
N ARG A 201 14.55 1.04 5.21
CA ARG A 201 15.97 0.90 4.89
C ARG A 201 16.78 0.43 6.09
N LEU A 202 16.54 1.01 7.27
CA LEU A 202 17.19 0.56 8.50
C LEU A 202 16.80 -0.88 8.85
N ALA A 203 15.52 -1.24 8.69
CA ALA A 203 15.06 -2.61 8.93
C ALA A 203 15.66 -3.60 7.92
N MET A 204 15.75 -3.23 6.63
CA MET A 204 16.31 -4.08 5.58
C MET A 204 17.82 -4.28 5.72
N GLY A 205 18.57 -3.23 6.08
CA GLY A 205 20.02 -3.34 6.26
C GLY A 205 20.46 -4.30 7.37
N ALA A 206 19.51 -4.71 8.23
CA ALA A 206 19.73 -5.69 9.30
C ALA A 206 19.19 -7.10 8.97
N LEU A 207 18.77 -7.35 7.73
CA LEU A 207 18.20 -8.62 7.29
C LEU A 207 19.11 -9.30 6.26
N ASP A 208 19.19 -10.61 6.36
CA ASP A 208 19.67 -11.43 5.24
C ASP A 208 18.57 -11.45 4.17
N LEU A 209 18.94 -11.17 2.93
CA LEU A 209 17.99 -11.05 1.83
C LEU A 209 17.91 -12.33 0.97
N TYR A 210 18.86 -13.25 1.15
CA TYR A 210 18.94 -14.52 0.44
C TYR A 210 19.17 -15.67 1.41
N HIS A 211 18.15 -16.49 1.61
CA HIS A 211 18.19 -17.62 2.53
C HIS A 211 18.41 -18.93 1.77
N VAL A 212 19.42 -19.70 2.14
CA VAL A 212 19.76 -21.01 1.55
C VAL A 212 20.31 -21.94 2.64
N PRO A 213 19.91 -23.22 2.66
CA PRO A 213 18.90 -23.87 1.81
C PRO A 213 17.47 -23.52 2.22
N ASN A 214 16.49 -23.87 1.37
CA ASN A 214 15.08 -23.89 1.73
C ASN A 214 14.81 -24.77 2.96
N GLY A 215 13.76 -24.47 3.70
CA GLY A 215 13.35 -25.28 4.85
C GLY A 215 12.86 -24.45 6.03
N PRO A 216 12.58 -25.08 7.17
CA PRO A 216 11.94 -24.40 8.32
C PRO A 216 12.72 -23.21 8.86
N ALA A 217 14.06 -23.25 8.80
CA ALA A 217 14.89 -22.13 9.23
C ALA A 217 14.75 -20.91 8.29
N ALA A 218 14.74 -21.15 6.96
CA ALA A 218 14.50 -20.13 5.97
C ALA A 218 13.08 -19.57 6.09
N ASP A 219 12.05 -20.40 6.27
CA ASP A 219 10.67 -19.97 6.48
C ASP A 219 10.52 -19.10 7.74
N ALA A 220 11.19 -19.46 8.84
CA ALA A 220 11.19 -18.66 10.05
C ALA A 220 11.86 -17.30 9.84
N ALA A 221 13.00 -17.24 9.13
CA ALA A 221 13.69 -16.00 8.78
C ALA A 221 12.83 -15.11 7.86
N MET A 222 12.20 -15.70 6.84
CA MET A 222 11.26 -15.00 5.95
C MET A 222 10.05 -14.44 6.71
N ALA A 223 9.49 -15.20 7.66
CA ALA A 223 8.39 -14.74 8.50
C ALA A 223 8.81 -13.57 9.41
N GLN A 224 10.02 -13.64 9.96
CA GLN A 224 10.58 -12.55 10.76
C GLN A 224 10.86 -11.30 9.91
N ALA A 225 11.40 -11.47 8.71
CA ALA A 225 11.60 -10.38 7.76
C ALA A 225 10.27 -9.71 7.39
N PHE A 226 9.24 -10.50 7.05
CA PHE A 226 7.91 -9.99 6.77
C PHE A 226 7.35 -9.18 7.95
N ALA A 227 7.41 -9.72 9.18
CA ALA A 227 6.90 -9.04 10.37
C ALA A 227 7.62 -7.71 10.66
N LYS A 228 8.92 -7.62 10.37
CA LYS A 228 9.70 -6.38 10.53
C LYS A 228 9.38 -5.33 9.46
N LEU A 229 9.08 -5.76 8.23
CA LEU A 229 8.85 -4.88 7.09
C LEU A 229 7.38 -4.53 6.88
N ALA A 230 6.46 -5.36 7.38
CA ALA A 230 5.03 -5.12 7.31
C ALA A 230 4.66 -3.89 8.16
N GLU A 231 4.23 -2.84 7.50
CA GLU A 231 3.80 -1.58 8.14
C GLU A 231 2.32 -1.59 8.51
N ALA A 232 1.57 -2.61 8.10
CA ALA A 232 0.14 -2.76 8.27
C ALA A 232 -0.22 -4.16 8.77
N GLN A 233 -1.48 -4.36 9.20
CA GLN A 233 -2.00 -5.69 9.47
C GLN A 233 -2.12 -6.53 8.20
N ASP A 234 -2.12 -7.88 8.35
CA ASP A 234 -2.29 -8.81 7.24
C ASP A 234 -3.58 -8.49 6.46
N GLY A 235 -3.42 -8.22 5.17
CA GLY A 235 -4.52 -7.95 4.24
C GLY A 235 -5.07 -9.22 3.58
N GLU A 236 -6.02 -9.05 2.68
CA GLU A 236 -6.55 -10.14 1.88
C GLU A 236 -5.43 -10.78 1.05
N ARG A 237 -5.33 -12.11 1.11
CA ARG A 237 -4.25 -12.87 0.46
C ARG A 237 -4.45 -13.07 -1.03
N VAL A 238 -5.69 -12.95 -1.52
CA VAL A 238 -6.02 -13.12 -2.92
C VAL A 238 -5.85 -11.78 -3.63
N LEU A 239 -4.88 -11.73 -4.54
CA LEU A 239 -4.68 -10.58 -5.41
C LEU A 239 -5.28 -10.85 -6.78
N ARG A 240 -5.96 -9.87 -7.34
CA ARG A 240 -6.40 -9.89 -8.74
C ARG A 240 -5.38 -9.14 -9.57
N ILE A 241 -4.63 -9.87 -10.38
CA ILE A 241 -3.56 -9.37 -11.25
C ILE A 241 -3.89 -9.77 -12.69
N GLU A 242 -3.98 -8.83 -13.62
CA GLU A 242 -4.31 -9.08 -15.03
C GLU A 242 -5.51 -10.06 -15.19
N GLN A 243 -6.61 -9.79 -14.50
CA GLN A 243 -7.85 -10.61 -14.46
C GLN A 243 -7.67 -12.04 -13.91
N ARG A 244 -6.54 -12.35 -13.29
CA ARG A 244 -6.25 -13.65 -12.65
C ARG A 244 -6.11 -13.48 -11.14
N SER A 245 -6.42 -14.54 -10.41
CA SER A 245 -6.18 -14.57 -8.98
C SER A 245 -4.78 -15.16 -8.70
N ILE A 246 -4.01 -14.47 -7.86
CA ILE A 246 -2.73 -14.95 -7.32
C ILE A 246 -2.88 -14.97 -5.80
N VAL A 247 -2.46 -16.08 -5.19
CA VAL A 247 -2.57 -16.23 -3.73
C VAL A 247 -1.22 -15.92 -3.08
N ALA A 248 -1.19 -14.91 -2.21
CA ALA A 248 -0.02 -14.63 -1.40
C ALA A 248 -0.02 -15.48 -0.12
N ARG A 249 1.16 -15.84 0.40
CA ARG A 249 1.30 -16.39 1.76
C ARG A 249 0.83 -15.35 2.78
N LYS A 250 1.29 -14.09 2.59
CA LYS A 250 0.93 -12.93 3.41
C LYS A 250 0.97 -11.65 2.57
N ARG A 251 0.17 -10.68 2.97
CA ARG A 251 0.17 -9.32 2.40
C ARG A 251 -0.09 -8.33 3.51
N ALA A 252 0.73 -7.29 3.62
CA ALA A 252 0.51 -6.21 4.58
C ALA A 252 1.08 -4.90 4.04
N GLY A 253 0.22 -3.91 3.80
CA GLY A 253 0.61 -2.65 3.18
C GLY A 253 1.31 -2.87 1.84
N GLY A 254 2.46 -2.23 1.63
CA GLY A 254 3.27 -2.37 0.43
C GLY A 254 4.24 -3.58 0.42
N VAL A 255 4.05 -4.56 1.31
CA VAL A 255 4.86 -5.79 1.40
C VAL A 255 4.00 -7.00 1.07
N VAL A 256 4.50 -7.88 0.22
CA VAL A 256 3.81 -9.12 -0.17
C VAL A 256 4.77 -10.31 -0.16
N TRP A 257 4.25 -11.47 0.22
CA TRP A 257 5.00 -12.72 0.30
C TRP A 257 4.32 -13.81 -0.50
N PHE A 258 5.04 -14.37 -1.48
CA PHE A 258 4.57 -15.43 -2.34
C PHE A 258 5.43 -16.69 -2.23
N ASP A 259 4.83 -17.82 -2.63
CA ASP A 259 5.56 -19.01 -3.00
C ASP A 259 6.05 -18.91 -4.45
N PHE A 260 7.23 -19.47 -4.74
CA PHE A 260 7.76 -19.57 -6.11
C PHE A 260 6.75 -20.18 -7.07
N LYS A 261 6.05 -21.24 -6.63
CA LYS A 261 5.03 -21.92 -7.44
C LYS A 261 3.91 -20.99 -7.90
N GLU A 262 3.50 -20.05 -7.05
CA GLU A 262 2.43 -19.10 -7.38
C GLU A 262 2.86 -18.07 -8.43
N LEU A 263 4.10 -17.59 -8.36
CA LEU A 263 4.60 -16.59 -9.30
C LEU A 263 5.24 -17.18 -10.55
N CYS A 264 5.94 -18.33 -10.43
CA CYS A 264 6.74 -18.88 -11.52
C CYS A 264 6.30 -20.27 -11.98
N GLY A 265 5.50 -21.00 -11.18
CA GLY A 265 5.06 -22.37 -11.51
C GLY A 265 3.95 -22.44 -12.55
N GLY A 266 3.09 -21.41 -12.64
CA GLY A 266 1.94 -21.33 -13.57
C GLY A 266 2.17 -20.39 -14.75
N PRO A 267 1.16 -20.22 -15.63
CA PRO A 267 1.25 -19.31 -16.77
C PRO A 267 1.22 -17.85 -16.27
N ARG A 268 2.36 -17.20 -16.22
CA ARG A 268 2.57 -15.79 -15.89
C ARG A 268 3.28 -15.07 -17.02
N SER A 269 3.02 -13.78 -17.15
CA SER A 269 3.64 -12.87 -18.11
C SER A 269 4.40 -11.75 -17.39
N GLN A 270 5.17 -10.98 -18.12
CA GLN A 270 5.82 -9.79 -17.57
C GLN A 270 4.82 -8.76 -17.02
N ASN A 271 3.62 -8.67 -17.62
CA ASN A 271 2.58 -7.75 -17.16
C ASN A 271 2.11 -8.08 -15.74
N ASP A 272 1.98 -9.38 -15.41
CA ASP A 272 1.66 -9.81 -14.04
C ASP A 272 2.69 -9.25 -13.05
N TYR A 273 3.98 -9.30 -13.38
CA TYR A 273 5.06 -8.81 -12.51
C TYR A 273 5.13 -7.28 -12.48
N LEU A 274 4.84 -6.60 -13.59
CA LEU A 274 4.72 -5.15 -13.64
C LEU A 274 3.58 -4.66 -12.74
N GLU A 275 2.45 -5.34 -12.75
CA GLU A 275 1.33 -5.01 -11.89
C GLU A 275 1.67 -5.25 -10.40
N ILE A 276 2.32 -6.37 -10.06
CA ILE A 276 2.84 -6.61 -8.70
C ILE A 276 3.81 -5.49 -8.30
N ALA A 277 4.77 -5.15 -9.16
CA ALA A 277 5.73 -4.08 -8.91
C ALA A 277 5.07 -2.69 -8.82
N SER A 278 3.87 -2.50 -9.38
CA SER A 278 3.10 -1.26 -9.23
C SER A 278 2.40 -1.16 -7.88
N GLN A 279 2.08 -2.28 -7.24
CA GLN A 279 1.35 -2.33 -5.96
C GLN A 279 2.30 -2.43 -4.76
N PHE A 280 3.43 -3.15 -4.89
CA PHE A 280 4.30 -3.46 -3.77
C PHE A 280 5.70 -2.87 -3.96
N HIS A 281 6.31 -2.44 -2.85
CA HIS A 281 7.71 -1.97 -2.82
C HIS A 281 8.67 -3.05 -2.34
N THR A 282 8.15 -4.11 -1.72
CA THR A 282 8.94 -5.25 -1.23
C THR A 282 8.20 -6.55 -1.51
N VAL A 283 8.89 -7.47 -2.14
CA VAL A 283 8.40 -8.82 -2.44
C VAL A 283 9.26 -9.83 -1.68
N LEU A 284 8.59 -10.73 -0.95
CA LEU A 284 9.22 -11.92 -0.41
C LEU A 284 8.83 -13.11 -1.30
N LEU A 285 9.80 -13.96 -1.62
CA LEU A 285 9.61 -15.13 -2.48
C LEU A 285 10.23 -16.37 -1.84
N SER A 286 9.40 -17.32 -1.43
CA SER A 286 9.86 -18.57 -0.82
C SER A 286 9.95 -19.71 -1.82
N ASP A 287 10.81 -20.67 -1.47
CA ASP A 287 10.92 -21.98 -2.11
C ASP A 287 11.34 -21.92 -3.57
N VAL A 288 12.28 -21.01 -3.89
CA VAL A 288 12.92 -21.02 -5.22
C VAL A 288 13.72 -22.31 -5.38
N PRO A 289 13.34 -23.20 -6.31
CA PRO A 289 14.03 -24.48 -6.48
C PRO A 289 15.29 -24.33 -7.33
N HIS A 290 16.17 -25.32 -7.27
CA HIS A 290 17.07 -25.58 -8.38
C HIS A 290 16.26 -25.88 -9.64
N MET A 291 16.60 -25.26 -10.76
CA MET A 291 15.84 -25.33 -12.01
C MET A 291 16.66 -26.03 -13.09
N PRO A 292 16.61 -27.38 -13.20
CA PRO A 292 17.23 -28.11 -14.29
C PRO A 292 16.54 -27.83 -15.63
N VAL A 293 17.10 -28.34 -16.72
CA VAL A 293 16.64 -28.10 -18.10
C VAL A 293 15.15 -28.29 -18.31
N ASN A 294 14.53 -29.27 -17.64
CA ASN A 294 13.08 -29.53 -17.74
C ASN A 294 12.22 -28.44 -17.06
N ARG A 295 12.82 -27.49 -16.31
CA ARG A 295 12.15 -26.32 -15.70
C ARG A 295 12.44 -25.00 -16.42
N ASN A 296 12.81 -25.03 -17.69
CA ASN A 296 13.12 -23.84 -18.49
C ASN A 296 12.02 -22.76 -18.44
N ALA A 297 10.75 -23.15 -18.47
CA ALA A 297 9.64 -22.23 -18.45
C ALA A 297 9.53 -21.50 -17.10
N GLU A 298 9.83 -22.18 -16.00
CA GLU A 298 9.89 -21.57 -14.66
C GLU A 298 11.11 -20.65 -14.55
N ALA A 299 12.26 -21.07 -15.03
CA ALA A 299 13.47 -20.26 -15.06
C ALA A 299 13.27 -18.97 -15.89
N ARG A 300 12.59 -19.04 -17.04
CA ARG A 300 12.24 -17.87 -17.85
C ARG A 300 11.35 -16.90 -17.07
N ARG A 301 10.32 -17.39 -16.41
CA ARG A 301 9.43 -16.55 -15.60
C ARG A 301 10.14 -15.94 -14.40
N PHE A 302 11.02 -16.69 -13.75
CA PHE A 302 11.85 -16.17 -12.66
C PHE A 302 12.80 -15.06 -13.14
N THR A 303 13.43 -15.23 -14.32
CA THR A 303 14.24 -14.17 -14.95
C THR A 303 13.40 -12.92 -15.18
N TRP A 304 12.20 -13.02 -15.75
CA TRP A 304 11.32 -11.88 -15.96
C TRP A 304 10.89 -11.21 -14.65
N LEU A 305 10.58 -11.98 -13.63
CA LEU A 305 10.27 -11.47 -12.30
C LEU A 305 11.43 -10.65 -11.75
N VAL A 306 12.64 -11.22 -11.72
CA VAL A 306 13.84 -10.53 -11.22
C VAL A 306 14.13 -9.28 -12.04
N ASP A 307 14.02 -9.36 -13.36
CA ASP A 307 14.23 -8.22 -14.25
C ASP A 307 13.27 -7.07 -13.93
N VAL A 308 11.98 -7.35 -13.78
CA VAL A 308 10.97 -6.34 -13.46
C VAL A 308 11.22 -5.74 -12.08
N LEU A 309 11.48 -6.56 -11.06
CA LEU A 309 11.72 -6.06 -9.70
C LEU A 309 12.98 -5.22 -9.64
N TYR A 310 14.06 -5.64 -10.31
CA TYR A 310 15.31 -4.90 -10.40
C TYR A 310 15.12 -3.55 -11.08
N ASP A 311 14.53 -3.53 -12.28
CA ASP A 311 14.34 -2.31 -13.07
C ASP A 311 13.41 -1.28 -12.39
N ARG A 312 12.50 -1.76 -11.51
CA ARG A 312 11.57 -0.94 -10.72
C ARG A 312 12.09 -0.61 -9.32
N HIS A 313 13.30 -1.06 -8.96
CA HIS A 313 13.91 -0.93 -7.64
C HIS A 313 13.04 -1.49 -6.51
N ILE A 314 12.30 -2.57 -6.80
CA ILE A 314 11.52 -3.31 -5.80
C ILE A 314 12.47 -4.17 -4.99
N LYS A 315 12.34 -4.15 -3.68
CA LYS A 315 13.19 -4.96 -2.81
C LYS A 315 12.74 -6.41 -2.84
N LEU A 316 13.70 -7.33 -2.94
CA LEU A 316 13.45 -8.77 -3.00
C LEU A 316 14.16 -9.46 -1.84
N ILE A 317 13.39 -10.25 -1.06
CA ILE A 317 13.93 -11.20 -0.08
C ILE A 317 13.47 -12.56 -0.54
N LEU A 318 14.40 -13.52 -0.64
CA LEU A 318 14.02 -14.84 -1.12
C LEU A 318 14.66 -15.97 -0.34
N SER A 319 14.00 -17.13 -0.34
CA SER A 319 14.58 -18.40 0.05
C SER A 319 14.74 -19.31 -1.16
N ALA A 320 15.85 -20.00 -1.26
CA ALA A 320 16.19 -20.86 -2.40
C ALA A 320 16.85 -22.15 -1.95
N GLU A 321 16.71 -23.18 -2.78
CA GLU A 321 17.33 -24.49 -2.56
C GLU A 321 18.87 -24.42 -2.62
N VAL A 322 19.38 -23.56 -3.52
CA VAL A 322 20.82 -23.40 -3.80
C VAL A 322 21.19 -21.92 -3.94
N ARG A 323 22.47 -21.60 -3.97
CA ARG A 323 22.97 -20.23 -4.20
C ARG A 323 22.59 -19.73 -5.60
N PRO A 324 22.58 -18.41 -5.85
CA PRO A 324 22.16 -17.83 -7.13
C PRO A 324 22.84 -18.44 -8.36
N GLU A 325 24.14 -18.71 -8.26
CA GLU A 325 24.95 -19.25 -9.35
C GLU A 325 24.56 -20.67 -9.74
N ALA A 326 23.97 -21.43 -8.81
CA ALA A 326 23.56 -22.82 -9.01
C ALA A 326 22.07 -22.97 -9.33
N LEU A 327 21.28 -21.88 -9.37
CA LEU A 327 19.83 -21.96 -9.62
C LEU A 327 19.49 -22.50 -10.99
N TYR A 328 20.28 -22.16 -12.03
CA TYR A 328 20.10 -22.61 -13.41
C TYR A 328 21.44 -22.61 -14.12
N THR A 329 21.99 -23.77 -14.36
CA THR A 329 23.34 -23.94 -14.93
C THR A 329 23.35 -24.50 -16.36
N GLU A 330 22.28 -25.21 -16.77
CA GLU A 330 22.19 -25.89 -18.05
C GLU A 330 20.85 -25.63 -18.74
N GLY A 331 20.87 -25.47 -20.07
CA GLY A 331 19.67 -25.33 -20.90
C GLY A 331 19.62 -24.04 -21.72
N PRO A 332 18.48 -23.75 -22.37
CA PRO A 332 18.35 -22.64 -23.33
C PRO A 332 18.65 -21.24 -22.76
N LEU A 333 18.52 -21.07 -21.43
CA LEU A 333 18.76 -19.79 -20.76
C LEU A 333 20.16 -19.67 -20.15
N SER A 334 21.04 -20.66 -20.32
CA SER A 334 22.37 -20.67 -19.69
C SER A 334 23.21 -19.44 -20.03
N HIS A 335 23.01 -18.82 -21.17
CA HIS A 335 23.70 -17.59 -21.58
C HIS A 335 23.05 -16.29 -21.03
N GLU A 336 21.76 -16.32 -20.72
CA GLU A 336 21.02 -15.17 -20.20
C GLU A 336 20.99 -15.15 -18.66
N PHE A 337 20.95 -16.32 -18.03
CA PHE A 337 20.77 -16.47 -16.59
C PHE A 337 21.89 -15.84 -15.73
N PRO A 338 23.17 -15.76 -16.17
CA PRO A 338 24.21 -15.02 -15.47
C PRO A 338 23.85 -13.55 -15.19
N ARG A 339 23.07 -12.92 -16.07
CA ARG A 339 22.53 -11.57 -15.83
C ARG A 339 21.53 -11.57 -14.65
N THR A 340 20.68 -12.57 -14.56
CA THR A 340 19.74 -12.74 -13.43
C THR A 340 20.50 -12.92 -12.11
N VAL A 341 21.57 -13.73 -12.12
CA VAL A 341 22.46 -13.92 -10.97
C VAL A 341 23.11 -12.59 -10.55
N SER A 342 23.64 -11.84 -11.52
CA SER A 342 24.25 -10.52 -11.25
C SER A 342 23.25 -9.57 -10.61
N ARG A 343 22.01 -9.51 -11.12
CA ARG A 343 20.93 -8.68 -10.55
C ARG A 343 20.55 -9.13 -9.13
N LEU A 344 20.40 -10.43 -8.90
CA LEU A 344 20.12 -10.96 -7.55
C LEU A 344 21.21 -10.56 -6.55
N ASN A 345 22.48 -10.63 -6.94
CA ASN A 345 23.59 -10.23 -6.09
C ASN A 345 23.60 -8.71 -5.84
N GLU A 346 23.34 -7.91 -6.88
CA GLU A 346 23.25 -6.46 -6.74
C GLU A 346 22.07 -6.02 -5.87
N MET A 347 20.90 -6.68 -6.00
CA MET A 347 19.71 -6.39 -5.19
C MET A 347 19.93 -6.59 -3.68
N GLN A 348 20.98 -7.32 -3.27
CA GLN A 348 21.37 -7.52 -1.88
C GLN A 348 22.30 -6.41 -1.35
N THR A 349 22.81 -5.54 -2.23
CA THR A 349 23.77 -4.51 -1.84
C THR A 349 23.09 -3.32 -1.15
N PRO A 350 23.78 -2.67 -0.17
CA PRO A 350 23.26 -1.43 0.43
C PRO A 350 22.91 -0.36 -0.62
N GLN A 351 23.71 -0.25 -1.68
CA GLN A 351 23.49 0.71 -2.76
C GLN A 351 22.14 0.49 -3.45
N PHE A 352 21.79 -0.77 -3.75
CA PHE A 352 20.48 -1.07 -4.35
C PHE A 352 19.34 -0.87 -3.35
N LEU A 353 19.55 -1.20 -2.08
CA LEU A 353 18.54 -0.99 -1.04
C LEU A 353 18.24 0.50 -0.84
N ASP A 354 19.20 1.38 -1.12
CA ASP A 354 19.06 2.82 -1.03
C ASP A 354 18.29 3.45 -2.21
N LEU A 355 18.14 2.72 -3.32
CA LEU A 355 17.42 3.24 -4.48
C LEU A 355 15.92 3.40 -4.17
N GLU A 356 15.37 4.56 -4.53
CA GLU A 356 13.93 4.76 -4.49
C GLU A 356 13.22 3.93 -5.57
N ARG A 357 12.02 3.45 -5.25
CA ARG A 357 11.17 2.75 -6.21
C ARG A 357 10.91 3.65 -7.41
N ARG A 358 11.21 3.16 -8.62
CA ARG A 358 10.87 3.86 -9.86
C ARG A 358 9.36 3.86 -10.06
N LYS A 359 8.78 5.04 -10.19
CA LYS A 359 7.39 5.21 -10.62
C LYS A 359 7.27 4.78 -12.08
N VAL A 360 6.15 4.16 -12.40
CA VAL A 360 5.77 3.92 -13.80
C VAL A 360 5.21 5.22 -14.29
N ASP A 361 5.96 5.98 -15.10
CA ASP A 361 5.32 6.83 -16.08
C ASP A 361 4.65 5.88 -17.08
N THR A 362 3.37 5.67 -16.94
CA THR A 362 2.56 5.10 -17.99
C THR A 362 2.48 6.15 -19.07
N GLY A 363 3.57 6.30 -19.82
CA GLY A 363 3.62 7.09 -21.04
C GLY A 363 2.81 6.36 -22.13
N LEU A 364 1.50 6.35 -21.96
CA LEU A 364 0.55 6.26 -23.05
C LEU A 364 0.03 7.68 -23.24
N THR A 365 0.80 8.43 -24.03
CA THR A 365 0.31 9.61 -24.76
C THR A 365 -0.79 9.20 -25.71
#